data_9e6834b8df9bd8a5744681cab6faab62
#
_entry.id   9e6834b8df9bd8a5744681cab6faab62
#
_cell.length_a   1.000
_cell.length_b   1.000
_cell.length_c   1.000
_cell.angle_alpha   90.00
_cell.angle_beta   90.00
_cell.angle_gamma   90.00
#
_symmetry.space_group_name_H-M   'P 1'
#
loop_
_entity.id
_entity.type
_entity.pdbx_description
1 polymer ?
#
loop_
_entity_poly.entity_id
_entity_poly.type
_entity_poly.pdbx_seq_one_letter_code
_entity_poly.pdbx_strand_id
1 'polypeptide(L)'
;PSPTRAQYAIADYLQYGPKRLQIQAFRGVGKSWITGAFVLWTLFNDPERKIMIISASKERADNMSIFLQKLIIETPWLNFLRPKADDSRWSRISFDVACSPHQAPSVKSVGITGQLTGSRADLMILDDVEVPGNSMTELMREKLLQLCTEAESILTPKSDSRIMYLGTPQTTFTIYRKLAERSYRPFVWPARYPRGTSITQYEGLLAPEVQADIDNGAEEWAPTDDRFTDDDLLEREASMGRSNYMLQFQLDTSLSDAEKFPLKMADLIVTSVNPDTAPENAIWCSDPANVIKDAPTVGLPGDYFYSPMQLQGNWEEYDETICSV
;
A
#
# COMPACT_ATOMS: atom_id res chain seq x y z
N PRO A 1 22.54 -4.51 14.55
CA PRO A 1 21.72 -5.66 14.21
C PRO A 1 21.92 -6.02 12.73
N SER A 2 21.94 -7.33 12.44
CA SER A 2 22.02 -7.82 11.06
C SER A 2 20.66 -7.60 10.36
N PRO A 3 20.65 -7.33 9.05
CA PRO A 3 19.39 -7.29 8.30
C PRO A 3 18.69 -8.65 8.32
N THR A 4 17.35 -8.62 8.31
CA THR A 4 16.54 -9.83 8.28
C THR A 4 16.37 -10.36 6.85
N ARG A 5 15.89 -11.60 6.73
CA ARG A 5 15.58 -12.22 5.44
C ARG A 5 14.60 -11.37 4.61
N ALA A 6 13.55 -10.86 5.23
CA ALA A 6 12.59 -9.97 4.57
C ALA A 6 13.24 -8.67 4.07
N GLN A 7 14.17 -8.09 4.84
CA GLN A 7 14.91 -6.89 4.44
C GLN A 7 15.84 -7.16 3.25
N TYR A 8 16.53 -8.30 3.23
CA TYR A 8 17.33 -8.70 2.08
C TYR A 8 16.48 -8.92 0.84
N ALA A 9 15.34 -9.59 0.95
CA ALA A 9 14.44 -9.84 -0.17
C ALA A 9 13.87 -8.52 -0.75
N ILE A 10 13.51 -7.56 0.10
CA ILE A 10 13.08 -6.22 -0.33
C ILE A 10 14.25 -5.49 -1.04
N ALA A 11 15.47 -5.57 -0.51
CA ALA A 11 16.63 -4.95 -1.14
C ALA A 11 16.96 -5.58 -2.50
N ASP A 12 16.88 -6.89 -2.61
CA ASP A 12 17.07 -7.63 -3.88
C ASP A 12 16.00 -7.24 -4.89
N TYR A 13 14.74 -7.08 -4.46
CA TYR A 13 13.68 -6.64 -5.35
C TYR A 13 13.85 -5.18 -5.81
N LEU A 14 14.34 -4.30 -4.94
CA LEU A 14 14.75 -2.95 -5.35
C LEU A 14 15.87 -2.98 -6.37
N GLN A 15 16.86 -3.86 -6.20
CA GLN A 15 18.03 -3.95 -7.08
C GLN A 15 17.70 -4.62 -8.43
N TYR A 16 17.08 -5.80 -8.40
CA TYR A 16 16.92 -6.67 -9.58
C TYR A 16 15.50 -6.70 -10.14
N GLY A 17 14.55 -6.10 -9.45
CA GLY A 17 13.15 -6.05 -9.90
C GLY A 17 12.95 -5.21 -11.17
N PRO A 18 11.76 -5.21 -11.74
CA PRO A 18 11.43 -4.51 -12.97
C PRO A 18 11.58 -2.99 -12.84
N LYS A 19 11.55 -2.29 -13.98
CA LYS A 19 11.63 -0.82 -14.00
C LYS A 19 10.47 -0.15 -13.26
N ARG A 20 9.30 -0.76 -13.27
CA ARG A 20 8.10 -0.34 -12.54
C ARG A 20 7.78 -1.39 -11.51
N LEU A 21 8.13 -1.14 -10.26
CA LEU A 21 7.88 -2.07 -9.15
C LEU A 21 7.12 -1.40 -8.02
N GLN A 22 6.50 -2.25 -7.20
CA GLN A 22 5.76 -1.84 -6.04
C GLN A 22 6.04 -2.80 -4.89
N ILE A 23 6.36 -2.24 -3.73
CA ILE A 23 6.63 -2.95 -2.49
C ILE A 23 5.55 -2.57 -1.49
N GLN A 24 4.73 -3.54 -1.12
CA GLN A 24 3.81 -3.43 0.00
C GLN A 24 4.37 -4.27 1.13
N ALA A 25 4.79 -3.63 2.21
CA ALA A 25 5.38 -4.34 3.32
C ALA A 25 4.90 -3.80 4.67
N PHE A 26 4.78 -4.68 5.64
CA PHE A 26 4.20 -4.36 6.94
C PHE A 26 4.95 -3.24 7.66
N ARG A 27 4.26 -2.61 8.62
CA ARG A 27 4.81 -1.51 9.39
C ARG A 27 5.90 -2.02 10.36
N GLY A 28 7.07 -1.42 10.28
CA GLY A 28 8.22 -1.79 11.11
C GLY A 28 9.25 -2.69 10.43
N VAL A 29 8.99 -3.20 9.21
CA VAL A 29 9.99 -3.99 8.46
C VAL A 29 11.26 -3.19 8.14
N GLY A 30 11.19 -1.86 8.17
CA GLY A 30 12.35 -0.99 7.91
C GLY A 30 12.43 -0.49 6.47
N LYS A 31 11.30 -0.38 5.74
CA LYS A 31 11.24 0.12 4.35
C LYS A 31 12.13 1.33 4.11
N SER A 32 12.00 2.38 4.92
CA SER A 32 12.74 3.62 4.74
C SER A 32 14.26 3.45 4.91
N TRP A 33 14.70 2.55 5.81
CA TRP A 33 16.12 2.22 5.96
C TRP A 33 16.65 1.50 4.71
N ILE A 34 15.91 0.52 4.21
CA ILE A 34 16.29 -0.23 3.00
C ILE A 34 16.31 0.71 1.79
N THR A 35 15.31 1.59 1.67
CA THR A 35 15.26 2.63 0.62
C THR A 35 16.46 3.55 0.69
N GLY A 36 16.82 4.03 1.88
CA GLY A 36 18.00 4.87 2.08
C GLY A 36 19.29 4.15 1.68
N ALA A 37 19.46 2.91 2.10
CA ALA A 37 20.59 2.09 1.72
C ALA A 37 20.65 1.87 0.19
N PHE A 38 19.51 1.62 -0.45
CA PHE A 38 19.42 1.44 -1.89
C PHE A 38 19.77 2.73 -2.67
N VAL A 39 19.32 3.89 -2.20
CA VAL A 39 19.69 5.19 -2.79
C VAL A 39 21.21 5.39 -2.71
N LEU A 40 21.82 5.15 -1.54
CA LEU A 40 23.27 5.28 -1.37
C LEU A 40 24.04 4.25 -2.21
N TRP A 41 23.55 3.02 -2.27
CA TRP A 41 24.12 1.99 -3.15
C TRP A 41 24.07 2.40 -4.63
N THR A 42 22.97 3.01 -5.06
CA THR A 42 22.82 3.52 -6.43
C THR A 42 23.86 4.62 -6.72
N LEU A 43 24.01 5.58 -5.81
CA LEU A 43 24.99 6.66 -5.94
C LEU A 43 26.46 6.15 -5.78
N PHE A 44 26.65 5.11 -4.99
CA PHE A 44 27.97 4.46 -4.86
C PHE A 44 28.44 3.86 -6.18
N ASN A 45 27.52 3.22 -6.93
CA ASN A 45 27.83 2.60 -8.23
C ASN A 45 27.87 3.62 -9.37
N ASP A 46 27.02 4.65 -9.30
CA ASP A 46 26.92 5.70 -10.31
C ASP A 46 26.57 7.05 -9.67
N PRO A 47 27.58 7.87 -9.31
CA PRO A 47 27.37 9.19 -8.72
C PRO A 47 26.64 10.19 -9.65
N GLU A 48 26.60 9.93 -10.95
CA GLU A 48 25.92 10.80 -11.92
C GLU A 48 24.38 10.61 -11.93
N ARG A 49 23.87 9.57 -11.25
CA ARG A 49 22.42 9.32 -11.13
C ARG A 49 21.68 10.48 -10.49
N LYS A 50 20.52 10.77 -11.05
CA LYS A 50 19.59 11.76 -10.52
C LYS A 50 18.39 11.04 -9.89
N ILE A 51 18.26 11.21 -8.58
CA ILE A 51 17.29 10.46 -7.76
C ILE A 51 16.26 11.43 -7.19
N MET A 52 14.99 11.10 -7.35
CA MET A 52 13.88 11.83 -6.74
C MET A 52 13.16 10.96 -5.72
N ILE A 53 13.01 11.48 -4.51
CA ILE A 53 12.27 10.84 -3.42
C ILE A 53 11.00 11.64 -3.19
N ILE A 54 9.85 10.99 -3.31
CA ILE A 54 8.53 11.58 -3.14
C ILE A 54 7.85 10.88 -1.96
N SER A 55 7.35 11.65 -1.00
CA SER A 55 6.60 11.11 0.15
C SER A 55 5.26 11.82 0.30
N ALA A 56 4.37 11.33 1.16
CA ALA A 56 3.07 11.95 1.39
C ALA A 56 3.15 13.40 1.85
N SER A 57 4.21 13.76 2.59
CA SER A 57 4.46 15.12 3.04
C SER A 57 5.89 15.56 2.76
N LYS A 58 6.07 16.89 2.68
CA LYS A 58 7.39 17.50 2.55
C LYS A 58 8.32 17.12 3.71
N GLU A 59 7.79 17.10 4.94
CA GLU A 59 8.57 16.78 6.14
C GLU A 59 9.16 15.36 6.08
N ARG A 60 8.38 14.37 5.65
CA ARG A 60 8.87 12.98 5.47
C ARG A 60 9.96 12.90 4.41
N ALA A 61 9.77 13.60 3.30
CA ALA A 61 10.76 13.65 2.23
C ALA A 61 12.07 14.31 2.72
N ASP A 62 11.97 15.45 3.41
CA ASP A 62 13.12 16.15 3.96
C ASP A 62 13.88 15.29 4.99
N ASN A 63 13.17 14.54 5.84
CA ASN A 63 13.77 13.63 6.81
C ASN A 63 14.58 12.52 6.13
N MET A 64 14.10 11.97 5.02
CA MET A 64 14.85 11.00 4.23
C MET A 64 16.15 11.63 3.66
N SER A 65 16.07 12.84 3.12
CA SER A 65 17.24 13.57 2.60
C SER A 65 18.29 13.81 3.69
N ILE A 66 17.86 14.26 4.87
CA ILE A 66 18.75 14.47 6.02
C ILE A 66 19.40 13.16 6.46
N PHE A 67 18.64 12.07 6.47
CA PHE A 67 19.14 10.74 6.82
C PHE A 67 20.25 10.29 5.85
N LEU A 68 20.03 10.43 4.55
CA LEU A 68 21.03 10.11 3.52
C LEU A 68 22.30 10.93 3.67
N GLN A 69 22.17 12.25 3.89
CA GLN A 69 23.30 13.16 4.12
C GLN A 69 24.14 12.73 5.35
N LYS A 70 23.45 12.39 6.46
CA LYS A 70 24.13 11.91 7.66
C LYS A 70 24.90 10.61 7.39
N LEU A 71 24.30 9.67 6.68
CA LEU A 71 24.99 8.42 6.33
C LEU A 71 26.22 8.67 5.46
N ILE A 72 26.18 9.61 4.51
CA ILE A 72 27.36 9.98 3.70
C ILE A 72 28.47 10.58 4.57
N ILE A 73 28.09 11.39 5.58
CA ILE A 73 29.10 12.04 6.46
C ILE A 73 29.68 11.07 7.47
N GLU A 74 28.84 10.21 8.07
CA GLU A 74 29.23 9.35 9.19
C GLU A 74 29.84 8.02 8.76
N THR A 75 29.67 7.63 7.49
CA THR A 75 30.16 6.32 6.98
C THR A 75 31.46 6.51 6.21
N PRO A 76 32.62 6.07 6.73
CA PRO A 76 33.93 6.38 6.14
C PRO A 76 34.09 5.95 4.67
N TRP A 77 33.53 4.80 4.28
CA TRP A 77 33.62 4.31 2.91
C TRP A 77 32.68 5.02 1.93
N LEU A 78 31.76 5.87 2.40
CA LEU A 78 30.93 6.76 1.59
C LEU A 78 31.51 8.17 1.42
N ASN A 79 32.64 8.49 2.09
CA ASN A 79 33.25 9.83 2.05
C ASN A 79 33.57 10.34 0.63
N PHE A 80 33.81 9.44 -0.32
CA PHE A 80 34.06 9.82 -1.71
C PHE A 80 32.81 10.44 -2.39
N LEU A 81 31.62 10.18 -1.88
CA LEU A 81 30.37 10.81 -2.35
C LEU A 81 30.20 12.22 -1.81
N ARG A 82 30.98 12.62 -0.79
CA ARG A 82 30.85 13.95 -0.22
C ARG A 82 31.37 15.00 -1.23
N PRO A 83 30.58 16.04 -1.55
CA PRO A 83 31.04 17.09 -2.46
C PRO A 83 32.25 17.82 -1.88
N LYS A 84 33.18 18.20 -2.75
CA LYS A 84 34.47 18.80 -2.35
C LYS A 84 34.42 20.33 -2.29
N ALA A 85 33.42 20.95 -2.88
CA ALA A 85 33.33 22.37 -3.04
C ALA A 85 32.23 23.00 -2.16
N ASP A 86 32.49 24.21 -1.63
CA ASP A 86 31.50 24.99 -0.91
C ASP A 86 30.33 25.42 -1.78
N ASP A 87 30.46 25.37 -3.11
CA ASP A 87 29.45 25.75 -4.09
C ASP A 87 28.43 24.62 -4.40
N SER A 88 28.56 23.44 -3.79
CA SER A 88 27.62 22.36 -4.01
C SER A 88 26.32 22.53 -3.23
N ARG A 89 25.21 22.10 -3.83
CA ARG A 89 23.93 22.07 -3.12
C ARG A 89 24.00 21.05 -1.98
N TRP A 90 23.73 21.52 -0.75
CA TRP A 90 23.66 20.67 0.43
C TRP A 90 22.53 21.13 1.36
N SER A 91 21.30 20.87 0.95
CA SER A 91 20.10 21.30 1.68
C SER A 91 19.19 20.13 2.01
N ARG A 92 18.19 20.37 2.87
CA ARG A 92 17.17 19.35 3.21
C ARG A 92 16.34 18.91 2.01
N ILE A 93 16.13 19.81 1.04
CA ILE A 93 15.27 19.56 -0.12
C ILE A 93 16.05 18.88 -1.23
N SER A 94 17.32 19.21 -1.37
CA SER A 94 18.17 18.67 -2.44
C SER A 94 19.64 18.77 -2.08
N PHE A 95 20.40 17.79 -2.52
CA PHE A 95 21.85 17.80 -2.37
C PHE A 95 22.55 17.15 -3.57
N ASP A 96 23.78 17.55 -3.75
CA ASP A 96 24.68 16.94 -4.73
C ASP A 96 25.68 16.02 -4.03
N VAL A 97 26.00 14.90 -4.66
CA VAL A 97 27.18 14.13 -4.33
C VAL A 97 28.37 14.57 -5.19
N ALA A 98 29.56 14.05 -4.95
CA ALA A 98 30.74 14.31 -5.76
C ALA A 98 30.57 13.73 -7.17
N CYS A 99 29.98 14.51 -8.06
CA CYS A 99 29.69 14.17 -9.45
C CYS A 99 30.03 15.36 -10.38
N SER A 100 29.87 15.17 -11.67
CA SER A 100 30.01 16.24 -12.66
C SER A 100 28.98 17.35 -12.42
N PRO A 101 29.29 18.63 -12.71
CA PRO A 101 28.33 19.71 -12.61
C PRO A 101 27.07 19.44 -13.44
N HIS A 102 25.91 19.51 -12.82
CA HIS A 102 24.64 19.27 -13.47
C HIS A 102 23.53 20.19 -12.97
N GLN A 103 22.58 20.54 -13.83
CA GLN A 103 21.46 21.40 -13.45
C GLN A 103 20.55 20.72 -12.41
N ALA A 104 20.26 19.42 -12.58
CA ALA A 104 19.48 18.64 -11.61
C ALA A 104 20.36 18.18 -10.45
N PRO A 105 19.86 18.21 -9.19
CA PRO A 105 20.59 17.69 -8.04
C PRO A 105 20.77 16.16 -8.13
N SER A 106 21.76 15.64 -7.41
CA SER A 106 21.93 14.19 -7.29
C SER A 106 20.75 13.53 -6.56
N VAL A 107 20.27 14.17 -5.48
CA VAL A 107 19.05 13.74 -4.78
C VAL A 107 18.14 14.95 -4.55
N LYS A 108 16.86 14.80 -4.87
CA LYS A 108 15.80 15.77 -4.58
C LYS A 108 14.67 15.09 -3.81
N SER A 109 14.25 15.71 -2.72
CA SER A 109 13.15 15.24 -1.87
C SER A 109 11.96 16.19 -1.97
N VAL A 110 10.76 15.65 -2.19
CA VAL A 110 9.53 16.44 -2.44
C VAL A 110 8.32 15.75 -1.80
N GLY A 111 7.40 16.51 -1.22
CA GLY A 111 6.07 16.00 -0.91
C GLY A 111 5.25 15.81 -2.18
N ILE A 112 4.36 14.84 -2.22
CA ILE A 112 3.54 14.49 -3.42
C ILE A 112 2.72 15.67 -3.96
N THR A 113 2.35 16.62 -3.09
CA THR A 113 1.64 17.86 -3.47
C THR A 113 2.58 19.00 -3.84
N GLY A 114 3.90 18.77 -3.76
CA GLY A 114 4.90 19.78 -4.09
C GLY A 114 5.07 19.98 -5.60
N GLN A 115 5.81 21.01 -5.98
CA GLN A 115 6.09 21.29 -7.38
C GLN A 115 7.10 20.27 -7.95
N LEU A 116 6.62 19.38 -8.78
CA LEU A 116 7.40 18.35 -9.47
C LEU A 116 7.89 18.81 -10.83
N THR A 117 7.10 19.68 -11.51
CA THR A 117 7.38 20.17 -12.86
C THR A 117 8.75 20.83 -13.00
N GLY A 118 9.43 20.59 -14.12
CA GLY A 118 10.78 21.11 -14.38
C GLY A 118 11.92 20.27 -13.76
N SER A 119 11.62 19.24 -13.00
CA SER A 119 12.61 18.28 -12.51
C SER A 119 12.86 17.14 -13.51
N ARG A 120 13.98 16.45 -13.33
CA ARG A 120 14.30 15.21 -14.07
C ARG A 120 14.93 14.22 -13.09
N ALA A 121 14.60 12.94 -13.22
CA ALA A 121 15.15 11.88 -12.41
C ALA A 121 15.38 10.60 -13.23
N ASP A 122 16.45 9.88 -12.94
CA ASP A 122 16.74 8.56 -13.50
C ASP A 122 16.16 7.45 -12.62
N LEU A 123 16.06 7.73 -11.32
CA LEU A 123 15.41 6.88 -10.33
C LEU A 123 14.41 7.71 -9.54
N MET A 124 13.18 7.23 -9.49
CA MET A 124 12.11 7.83 -8.71
C MET A 124 11.62 6.84 -7.67
N ILE A 125 11.55 7.29 -6.42
CA ILE A 125 11.07 6.49 -5.29
C ILE A 125 9.90 7.25 -4.65
N LEU A 126 8.74 6.60 -4.64
CA LEU A 126 7.53 7.11 -3.98
C LEU A 126 7.32 6.31 -2.69
N ASP A 127 7.70 6.92 -1.56
CA ASP A 127 7.70 6.27 -0.24
C ASP A 127 6.50 6.74 0.59
N ASP A 128 5.62 5.79 0.95
CA ASP A 128 4.39 6.02 1.72
C ASP A 128 3.59 7.25 1.24
N VAL A 129 3.35 7.34 -0.08
CA VAL A 129 2.61 8.47 -0.67
C VAL A 129 1.12 8.41 -0.36
N GLU A 130 0.56 7.22 -0.14
CA GLU A 130 -0.81 7.03 0.33
C GLU A 130 -0.85 7.06 1.86
N VAL A 131 -1.62 7.99 2.41
CA VAL A 131 -1.86 8.13 3.85
C VAL A 131 -3.34 8.42 4.08
N PRO A 132 -3.90 8.20 5.29
CA PRO A 132 -5.32 8.48 5.55
C PRO A 132 -5.77 9.87 5.12
N GLY A 133 -4.92 10.88 5.30
CA GLY A 133 -5.23 12.27 4.96
C GLY A 133 -5.40 12.56 3.47
N ASN A 134 -5.02 11.64 2.57
CA ASN A 134 -5.13 11.82 1.11
C ASN A 134 -5.76 10.64 0.38
N SER A 135 -6.36 9.68 1.11
CA SER A 135 -6.93 8.45 0.51
C SER A 135 -8.32 8.07 1.01
N MET A 136 -8.88 8.79 1.98
CA MET A 136 -10.14 8.42 2.62
C MET A 136 -11.34 8.49 1.67
N THR A 137 -11.39 9.45 0.76
CA THR A 137 -12.47 9.58 -0.21
C THR A 137 -12.02 9.20 -1.61
N GLU A 138 -12.95 8.85 -2.48
CA GLU A 138 -12.67 8.54 -3.88
C GLU A 138 -11.98 9.71 -4.58
N LEU A 139 -12.48 10.93 -4.41
CA LEU A 139 -11.89 12.14 -4.98
C LEU A 139 -10.43 12.36 -4.52
N MET A 140 -10.14 12.07 -3.25
CA MET A 140 -8.76 12.17 -2.75
C MET A 140 -7.85 11.13 -3.42
N ARG A 141 -8.32 9.90 -3.59
CA ARG A 141 -7.57 8.84 -4.26
C ARG A 141 -7.33 9.14 -5.74
N GLU A 142 -8.34 9.64 -6.44
CA GLU A 142 -8.20 10.07 -7.84
C GLU A 142 -7.17 11.19 -7.99
N LYS A 143 -7.25 12.20 -7.12
CA LYS A 143 -6.26 13.28 -7.09
C LYS A 143 -4.85 12.77 -6.79
N LEU A 144 -4.70 11.86 -5.83
CA LEU A 144 -3.41 11.24 -5.53
C LEU A 144 -2.87 10.46 -6.73
N LEU A 145 -3.71 9.69 -7.39
CA LEU A 145 -3.34 8.93 -8.59
C LEU A 145 -2.94 9.84 -9.75
N GLN A 146 -3.61 10.98 -9.91
CA GLN A 146 -3.23 11.99 -10.89
C GLN A 146 -1.84 12.55 -10.59
N LEU A 147 -1.55 12.93 -9.34
CA LEU A 147 -0.24 13.42 -8.93
C LEU A 147 0.87 12.37 -9.15
N CYS A 148 0.58 11.11 -8.87
CA CYS A 148 1.50 10.00 -9.18
C CYS A 148 1.77 9.89 -10.68
N THR A 149 0.75 10.07 -11.52
CA THR A 149 0.89 10.06 -12.99
C THR A 149 1.72 11.25 -13.49
N GLU A 150 1.53 12.43 -12.91
CA GLU A 150 2.37 13.60 -13.21
C GLU A 150 3.83 13.35 -12.85
N ALA A 151 4.09 12.70 -11.71
CA ALA A 151 5.42 12.33 -11.29
C ALA A 151 6.12 11.44 -12.33
N GLU A 152 5.41 10.48 -12.95
CA GLU A 152 6.00 9.63 -14.01
C GLU A 152 6.55 10.41 -15.20
N SER A 153 5.98 11.56 -15.53
CA SER A 153 6.43 12.41 -16.64
C SER A 153 7.83 13.02 -16.43
N ILE A 154 8.33 12.99 -15.21
CA ILE A 154 9.64 13.54 -14.83
C ILE A 154 10.77 12.53 -15.08
N LEU A 155 10.42 11.25 -15.16
CA LEU A 155 11.39 10.18 -15.37
C LEU A 155 12.09 10.38 -16.71
N THR A 156 13.44 10.33 -16.69
CA THR A 156 14.22 10.47 -17.92
C THR A 156 14.01 9.26 -18.84
N PRO A 157 13.98 9.45 -20.18
CA PRO A 157 13.73 8.37 -21.11
C PRO A 157 14.97 7.51 -21.37
N LYS A 158 15.66 7.09 -20.29
CA LYS A 158 16.80 6.18 -20.38
C LYS A 158 16.34 4.72 -20.26
N SER A 159 17.11 3.81 -20.82
CA SER A 159 16.79 2.38 -20.78
C SER A 159 16.79 1.79 -19.38
N ASP A 160 17.50 2.42 -18.45
CA ASP A 160 17.70 2.01 -17.06
C ASP A 160 16.99 2.91 -16.04
N SER A 161 16.18 3.86 -16.51
CA SER A 161 15.34 4.66 -15.64
C SER A 161 14.26 3.81 -14.96
N ARG A 162 14.05 4.05 -13.65
CA ARG A 162 13.16 3.23 -12.82
C ARG A 162 12.26 4.09 -11.95
N ILE A 163 11.07 3.58 -11.68
CA ILE A 163 10.13 4.15 -10.73
C ILE A 163 9.65 3.06 -9.77
N MET A 164 9.68 3.35 -8.48
CA MET A 164 9.45 2.42 -7.40
C MET A 164 8.46 3.00 -6.41
N TYR A 165 7.43 2.24 -6.08
CA TYR A 165 6.49 2.59 -5.02
C TYR A 165 6.75 1.69 -3.80
N LEU A 166 6.85 2.31 -2.64
CA LEU A 166 6.89 1.60 -1.36
C LEU A 166 5.75 2.14 -0.49
N GLY A 167 5.01 1.27 0.14
CA GLY A 167 3.95 1.76 1.01
C GLY A 167 3.13 0.68 1.69
N THR A 168 2.14 1.18 2.42
CA THR A 168 1.15 0.36 3.12
C THR A 168 -0.24 0.81 2.66
N PRO A 169 -1.08 -0.08 2.14
CA PRO A 169 -2.45 0.23 1.75
C PRO A 169 -3.24 0.86 2.89
N GLN A 170 -4.11 1.82 2.58
CA GLN A 170 -4.93 2.50 3.58
C GLN A 170 -6.42 2.16 3.48
N THR A 171 -6.85 1.64 2.34
CA THR A 171 -8.25 1.25 2.07
C THR A 171 -8.27 0.10 1.05
N THR A 172 -9.41 -0.58 0.89
CA THR A 172 -9.62 -1.58 -0.19
C THR A 172 -9.38 -0.98 -1.57
N PHE A 173 -9.76 0.27 -1.75
CA PHE A 173 -9.59 1.01 -3.02
C PHE A 173 -8.26 1.77 -3.08
N THR A 174 -7.20 1.17 -2.54
CA THR A 174 -5.87 1.77 -2.52
C THR A 174 -5.34 2.08 -3.92
N ILE A 175 -4.52 3.16 -4.04
CA ILE A 175 -3.84 3.49 -5.31
C ILE A 175 -2.90 2.36 -5.76
N TYR A 176 -2.39 1.56 -4.84
CA TYR A 176 -1.48 0.45 -5.17
C TYR A 176 -2.14 -0.60 -6.08
N ARG A 177 -3.44 -0.83 -5.93
CA ARG A 177 -4.21 -1.71 -6.83
C ARG A 177 -4.30 -1.11 -8.23
N LYS A 178 -4.57 0.19 -8.33
CA LYS A 178 -4.60 0.92 -9.62
C LYS A 178 -3.24 0.96 -10.31
N LEU A 179 -2.15 1.03 -9.55
CA LEU A 179 -0.80 0.96 -10.10
C LEU A 179 -0.49 -0.43 -10.66
N ALA A 180 -0.92 -1.51 -10.01
CA ALA A 180 -0.77 -2.86 -10.52
C ALA A 180 -1.45 -3.02 -11.90
N GLU A 181 -2.65 -2.45 -12.08
CA GLU A 181 -3.34 -2.38 -13.39
C GLU A 181 -2.53 -1.62 -14.46
N ARG A 182 -1.61 -0.72 -14.06
CA ARG A 182 -0.75 0.09 -14.94
C ARG A 182 0.66 -0.49 -15.12
N SER A 183 0.80 -1.79 -15.04
CA SER A 183 2.06 -2.52 -15.27
C SER A 183 3.12 -2.32 -14.16
N TYR A 184 2.77 -1.81 -12.99
CA TYR A 184 3.63 -1.92 -11.83
C TYR A 184 3.54 -3.35 -11.27
N ARG A 185 4.69 -3.92 -10.96
CA ARG A 185 4.76 -5.28 -10.43
C ARG A 185 4.78 -5.23 -8.89
N PRO A 186 3.69 -5.61 -8.21
CA PRO A 186 3.64 -5.59 -6.76
C PRO A 186 4.21 -6.88 -6.16
N PHE A 187 4.86 -6.74 -4.98
CA PHE A 187 5.04 -7.81 -4.03
C PHE A 187 4.62 -7.36 -2.65
N VAL A 188 4.06 -8.30 -1.87
CA VAL A 188 3.48 -8.07 -0.55
C VAL A 188 4.23 -8.87 0.50
N TRP A 189 4.67 -8.18 1.55
CA TRP A 189 5.33 -8.75 2.73
C TRP A 189 4.47 -8.54 3.97
N PRO A 190 3.56 -9.48 4.32
CA PRO A 190 2.79 -9.42 5.56
C PRO A 190 3.68 -9.75 6.77
N ALA A 191 3.28 -9.30 7.97
CA ALA A 191 4.03 -9.58 9.19
C ALA A 191 3.89 -11.03 9.69
N ARG A 192 2.80 -11.71 9.30
CA ARG A 192 2.53 -13.12 9.62
C ARG A 192 2.20 -13.90 8.37
N TYR A 193 2.55 -15.17 8.34
CA TYR A 193 2.10 -16.05 7.27
C TYR A 193 0.58 -16.14 7.25
N PRO A 194 -0.08 -15.92 6.09
CA PRO A 194 -1.54 -16.00 5.99
C PRO A 194 -2.08 -17.37 6.39
N ARG A 195 -3.29 -17.39 6.95
CA ARG A 195 -3.98 -18.63 7.34
C ARG A 195 -4.92 -19.12 6.24
N GLY A 196 -4.88 -20.40 5.92
CA GLY A 196 -5.88 -21.09 5.09
C GLY A 196 -6.32 -20.28 3.87
N THR A 197 -7.61 -19.99 3.76
CA THR A 197 -8.20 -19.25 2.65
C THR A 197 -7.79 -17.77 2.59
N SER A 198 -7.22 -17.19 3.66
CA SER A 198 -6.78 -15.79 3.62
C SER A 198 -5.60 -15.55 2.67
N ILE A 199 -4.93 -16.60 2.21
CA ILE A 199 -3.91 -16.50 1.15
C ILE A 199 -4.49 -15.92 -0.13
N THR A 200 -5.75 -16.24 -0.46
CA THR A 200 -6.40 -15.81 -1.71
C THR A 200 -6.59 -14.29 -1.79
N GLN A 201 -6.67 -13.59 -0.65
CA GLN A 201 -6.80 -12.13 -0.63
C GLN A 201 -5.58 -11.40 -1.19
N TYR A 202 -4.41 -12.04 -1.19
CA TYR A 202 -3.20 -11.47 -1.77
C TYR A 202 -3.11 -11.67 -3.29
N GLU A 203 -4.06 -12.37 -3.90
CA GLU A 203 -4.17 -12.51 -5.37
C GLU A 203 -2.87 -12.99 -6.05
N GLY A 204 -2.05 -13.80 -5.38
CA GLY A 204 -0.74 -14.25 -5.86
C GLY A 204 0.37 -13.20 -5.80
N LEU A 205 0.18 -12.12 -5.05
CA LEU A 205 1.13 -11.01 -4.93
C LEU A 205 2.06 -11.14 -3.72
N LEU A 206 1.98 -12.24 -2.95
CA LEU A 206 2.94 -12.50 -1.88
C LEU A 206 4.37 -12.48 -2.44
N ALA A 207 5.29 -11.94 -1.66
CA ALA A 207 6.71 -11.98 -2.01
C ALA A 207 7.19 -13.42 -2.22
N PRO A 208 8.06 -13.69 -3.20
CA PRO A 208 8.44 -15.05 -3.58
C PRO A 208 8.95 -15.90 -2.42
N GLU A 209 9.72 -15.32 -1.51
CA GLU A 209 10.24 -16.04 -0.35
C GLU A 209 9.15 -16.35 0.70
N VAL A 210 8.15 -15.46 0.85
CA VAL A 210 7.00 -15.71 1.73
C VAL A 210 6.14 -16.83 1.15
N GLN A 211 5.90 -16.80 -0.17
CA GLN A 211 5.17 -17.86 -0.86
C GLN A 211 5.91 -19.21 -0.77
N ALA A 212 7.22 -19.20 -0.98
CA ALA A 212 8.03 -20.41 -0.88
C ALA A 212 8.02 -21.00 0.54
N ASP A 213 8.03 -20.17 1.57
CA ASP A 213 7.93 -20.65 2.96
C ASP A 213 6.57 -21.33 3.22
N ILE A 214 5.48 -20.74 2.73
CA ILE A 214 4.14 -21.32 2.83
C ILE A 214 4.09 -22.67 2.11
N ASP A 215 4.62 -22.74 0.89
CA ASP A 215 4.67 -23.96 0.08
C ASP A 215 5.52 -25.06 0.75
N ASN A 216 6.52 -24.67 1.54
CA ASN A 216 7.37 -25.57 2.33
C ASN A 216 6.79 -25.89 3.72
N GLY A 217 5.57 -25.45 4.03
CA GLY A 217 4.86 -25.80 5.26
C GLY A 217 5.20 -24.89 6.44
N ALA A 218 5.49 -23.60 6.19
CA ALA A 218 5.60 -22.61 7.27
C ALA A 218 4.35 -22.63 8.15
N GLU A 219 4.54 -22.50 9.46
CA GLU A 219 3.46 -22.48 10.42
C GLU A 219 2.52 -21.29 10.15
N GLU A 220 1.23 -21.58 10.01
CA GLU A 220 0.21 -20.57 9.80
C GLU A 220 0.20 -19.54 10.94
N TRP A 221 0.16 -18.29 10.59
CA TRP A 221 0.13 -17.16 11.52
C TRP A 221 1.43 -16.93 12.29
N ALA A 222 2.49 -17.68 12.02
CA ALA A 222 3.81 -17.37 12.58
C ALA A 222 4.38 -16.05 11.98
N PRO A 223 5.25 -15.34 12.72
CA PRO A 223 5.92 -14.15 12.21
C PRO A 223 6.76 -14.45 10.96
N THR A 224 6.77 -13.54 9.99
CA THR A 224 7.59 -13.63 8.77
C THR A 224 8.97 -12.97 8.93
N ASP A 225 9.20 -12.23 10.01
CA ASP A 225 10.43 -11.48 10.27
C ASP A 225 10.90 -11.75 11.71
N ASP A 226 12.12 -12.27 11.85
CA ASP A 226 12.72 -12.71 13.12
C ASP A 226 12.87 -11.62 14.20
N ARG A 227 12.69 -10.34 13.83
CA ARG A 227 12.70 -9.23 14.79
C ARG A 227 11.40 -9.09 15.56
N PHE A 228 10.36 -9.78 15.14
CA PHE A 228 9.06 -9.76 15.77
C PHE A 228 8.75 -11.13 16.34
N THR A 229 8.56 -11.18 17.66
CA THR A 229 8.04 -12.38 18.31
C THR A 229 6.52 -12.46 18.13
N ASP A 230 5.96 -13.63 18.40
CA ASP A 230 4.50 -13.81 18.41
C ASP A 230 3.83 -12.89 19.46
N ASP A 231 4.43 -12.78 20.62
CA ASP A 231 3.95 -11.90 21.71
C ASP A 231 3.99 -10.42 21.30
N ASP A 232 5.06 -9.95 20.64
CA ASP A 232 5.13 -8.58 20.13
C ASP A 232 4.00 -8.26 19.15
N LEU A 233 3.69 -9.19 18.26
CA LEU A 233 2.63 -8.99 17.27
C LEU A 233 1.23 -9.08 17.89
N LEU A 234 1.03 -9.95 18.89
CA LEU A 234 -0.21 -10.02 19.66
C LEU A 234 -0.45 -8.76 20.49
N GLU A 235 0.58 -8.24 21.17
CA GLU A 235 0.49 -6.98 21.89
C GLU A 235 0.10 -5.81 20.99
N ARG A 236 0.67 -5.75 19.78
CA ARG A 236 0.33 -4.72 18.78
C ARG A 236 -1.11 -4.87 18.31
N GLU A 237 -1.57 -6.09 18.02
CA GLU A 237 -2.96 -6.36 17.64
C GLU A 237 -3.92 -5.91 18.74
N ALA A 238 -3.63 -6.24 20.01
CA ALA A 238 -4.43 -5.82 21.15
C ALA A 238 -4.45 -4.29 21.34
N SER A 239 -3.29 -3.63 21.16
CA SER A 239 -3.15 -2.19 21.37
C SER A 239 -3.84 -1.35 20.28
N MET A 240 -3.73 -1.74 19.02
CA MET A 240 -4.23 -0.92 17.92
C MET A 240 -5.58 -1.37 17.37
N GLY A 241 -6.08 -2.51 17.84
CA GLY A 241 -7.31 -3.15 17.36
C GLY A 241 -7.10 -3.96 16.08
N ARG A 242 -7.93 -4.99 15.92
CA ARG A 242 -7.79 -5.97 14.82
C ARG A 242 -7.79 -5.35 13.43
N SER A 243 -8.71 -4.41 13.16
CA SER A 243 -8.82 -3.77 11.84
C SER A 243 -7.55 -3.01 11.46
N ASN A 244 -7.01 -2.21 12.37
CA ASN A 244 -5.76 -1.48 12.14
C ASN A 244 -4.56 -2.41 12.03
N TYR A 245 -4.54 -3.50 12.82
CA TYR A 245 -3.49 -4.50 12.72
C TYR A 245 -3.52 -5.21 11.36
N MET A 246 -4.68 -5.66 10.92
CA MET A 246 -4.82 -6.28 9.60
C MET A 246 -4.39 -5.33 8.49
N LEU A 247 -4.74 -4.05 8.57
CA LEU A 247 -4.33 -3.05 7.59
C LEU A 247 -2.81 -2.78 7.60
N GLN A 248 -2.20 -2.59 8.77
CA GLN A 248 -0.83 -2.09 8.89
C GLN A 248 0.23 -3.21 8.92
N PHE A 249 -0.16 -4.41 9.37
CA PHE A 249 0.74 -5.54 9.54
C PHE A 249 0.43 -6.70 8.58
N GLN A 250 -0.83 -7.02 8.35
CA GLN A 250 -1.21 -8.05 7.38
C GLN A 250 -1.42 -7.49 5.97
N LEU A 251 -1.49 -6.16 5.81
CA LEU A 251 -1.75 -5.51 4.53
C LEU A 251 -3.09 -5.95 3.91
N ASP A 252 -3.98 -6.43 4.77
CA ASP A 252 -5.34 -6.80 4.45
C ASP A 252 -6.26 -5.60 4.62
N THR A 253 -6.82 -5.16 3.51
CA THR A 253 -7.70 -4.00 3.46
C THR A 253 -9.17 -4.33 3.71
N SER A 254 -9.54 -5.61 3.72
CA SER A 254 -10.93 -6.07 3.77
C SER A 254 -11.68 -5.62 5.03
N LEU A 255 -10.98 -5.59 6.19
CA LEU A 255 -11.57 -5.18 7.46
C LEU A 255 -11.66 -3.66 7.63
N SER A 256 -10.81 -2.89 6.99
CA SER A 256 -10.81 -1.42 7.13
C SER A 256 -12.09 -0.78 6.61
N ASP A 257 -12.71 -1.39 5.61
CA ASP A 257 -13.96 -0.91 5.04
C ASP A 257 -15.18 -1.53 5.73
N ALA A 258 -15.05 -2.73 6.30
CA ALA A 258 -16.13 -3.37 7.05
C ALA A 258 -16.58 -2.56 8.30
N GLU A 259 -15.65 -1.82 8.93
CA GLU A 259 -15.99 -0.93 10.05
C GLU A 259 -16.66 0.37 9.59
N LYS A 260 -16.32 0.86 8.40
CA LYS A 260 -16.90 2.09 7.83
C LYS A 260 -18.23 1.82 7.12
N PHE A 261 -18.34 0.67 6.51
CA PHE A 261 -19.51 0.21 5.76
C PHE A 261 -19.92 -1.15 6.28
N PRO A 262 -20.63 -1.18 7.42
CA PRO A 262 -21.02 -2.44 8.07
C PRO A 262 -21.97 -3.27 7.20
N LEU A 263 -22.70 -2.65 6.29
CA LEU A 263 -23.56 -3.35 5.33
C LEU A 263 -22.76 -3.75 4.10
N LYS A 264 -22.74 -5.04 3.82
CA LYS A 264 -22.17 -5.61 2.60
C LYS A 264 -23.28 -5.88 1.60
N MET A 265 -22.94 -5.98 0.31
CA MET A 265 -23.91 -6.39 -0.72
C MET A 265 -24.57 -7.74 -0.39
N ALA A 266 -23.82 -8.65 0.24
CA ALA A 266 -24.35 -9.94 0.72
C ALA A 266 -25.37 -9.81 1.86
N ASP A 267 -25.42 -8.67 2.53
CA ASP A 267 -26.39 -8.41 3.60
C ASP A 267 -27.70 -7.81 3.04
N LEU A 268 -27.70 -7.42 1.75
CA LEU A 268 -28.91 -6.92 1.09
C LEU A 268 -29.81 -8.08 0.73
N ILE A 269 -31.08 -7.91 1.05
CA ILE A 269 -32.12 -8.87 0.70
C ILE A 269 -32.92 -8.29 -0.45
N VAL A 270 -33.02 -9.07 -1.51
CA VAL A 270 -33.89 -8.76 -2.62
C VAL A 270 -35.12 -9.67 -2.53
N THR A 271 -36.27 -9.07 -2.40
CA THR A 271 -37.56 -9.78 -2.36
C THR A 271 -38.46 -9.27 -3.45
N SER A 272 -39.41 -10.12 -3.92
CA SER A 272 -40.45 -9.75 -4.85
C SER A 272 -41.73 -9.19 -4.12
N VAL A 273 -41.46 -8.45 -3.04
CA VAL A 273 -42.54 -7.91 -2.19
C VAL A 273 -43.05 -6.62 -2.82
N ASN A 274 -44.35 -6.37 -2.64
CA ASN A 274 -44.94 -5.10 -3.05
C ASN A 274 -44.24 -3.94 -2.32
N PRO A 275 -43.72 -2.90 -3.01
CA PRO A 275 -43.04 -1.79 -2.37
C PRO A 275 -43.94 -0.92 -1.47
N ASP A 276 -45.27 -0.99 -1.66
CA ASP A 276 -46.23 -0.18 -0.88
C ASP A 276 -46.64 -0.85 0.43
N THR A 277 -46.20 -2.09 0.67
CA THR A 277 -46.59 -2.85 1.87
C THR A 277 -45.37 -3.60 2.42
N ALA A 278 -45.26 -3.68 3.74
CA ALA A 278 -44.21 -4.43 4.43
C ALA A 278 -44.83 -5.47 5.37
N PRO A 279 -44.14 -6.61 5.59
CA PRO A 279 -44.58 -7.59 6.58
C PRO A 279 -44.33 -7.07 8.00
N GLU A 280 -45.20 -7.43 8.94
CA GLU A 280 -45.04 -7.09 10.35
C GLU A 280 -43.73 -7.63 10.92
N ASN A 281 -43.29 -8.82 10.47
CA ASN A 281 -42.05 -9.47 10.89
C ASN A 281 -41.34 -10.14 9.71
N ALA A 282 -40.05 -9.91 9.57
CA ALA A 282 -39.18 -10.64 8.65
C ALA A 282 -38.33 -11.63 9.43
N ILE A 283 -38.41 -12.92 9.10
CA ILE A 283 -37.59 -13.97 9.70
C ILE A 283 -36.46 -14.32 8.73
N TRP A 284 -35.24 -14.12 9.18
CA TRP A 284 -34.04 -14.46 8.44
C TRP A 284 -33.79 -15.96 8.43
N CYS A 285 -33.48 -16.50 7.28
CA CYS A 285 -33.02 -17.86 7.17
C CYS A 285 -31.51 -17.92 7.03
N SER A 286 -30.86 -18.59 7.97
CA SER A 286 -29.41 -18.88 7.91
C SER A 286 -29.07 -20.15 7.14
N ASP A 287 -30.06 -20.84 6.55
CA ASP A 287 -29.82 -22.06 5.79
C ASP A 287 -29.22 -21.70 4.41
N PRO A 288 -28.01 -22.22 4.09
CA PRO A 288 -27.37 -22.00 2.79
C PRO A 288 -28.21 -22.42 1.58
N ALA A 289 -29.16 -23.34 1.76
CA ALA A 289 -30.08 -23.78 0.70
C ALA A 289 -31.02 -22.67 0.21
N ASN A 290 -31.20 -21.63 0.99
CA ASN A 290 -32.09 -20.50 0.67
C ASN A 290 -31.35 -19.27 0.11
N VAL A 291 -30.08 -19.44 -0.21
CA VAL A 291 -29.31 -18.39 -0.90
C VAL A 291 -29.71 -18.35 -2.36
N ILE A 292 -30.20 -17.21 -2.81
CA ILE A 292 -30.47 -16.97 -4.22
C ILE A 292 -29.12 -16.63 -4.88
N LYS A 293 -28.68 -17.52 -5.77
CA LYS A 293 -27.49 -17.27 -6.61
C LYS A 293 -27.95 -16.64 -7.92
N ASP A 294 -27.16 -15.69 -8.41
CA ASP A 294 -27.37 -15.07 -9.72
C ASP A 294 -28.78 -14.48 -9.89
N ALA A 295 -29.17 -13.53 -9.02
CA ALA A 295 -30.42 -12.84 -9.16
C ALA A 295 -30.40 -11.93 -10.41
N PRO A 296 -30.91 -12.38 -11.57
CA PRO A 296 -30.74 -11.68 -12.85
C PRO A 296 -31.52 -10.37 -12.91
N THR A 297 -32.44 -10.14 -12.00
CA THR A 297 -33.29 -8.95 -11.92
C THR A 297 -32.59 -7.73 -11.32
N VAL A 298 -31.44 -7.91 -10.66
CA VAL A 298 -30.76 -6.80 -9.95
C VAL A 298 -29.56 -6.26 -10.72
N GLY A 299 -29.11 -6.95 -11.77
CA GLY A 299 -28.02 -6.47 -12.63
C GLY A 299 -26.64 -6.39 -11.94
N LEU A 300 -26.49 -7.00 -10.76
CA LEU A 300 -25.24 -7.01 -9.99
C LEU A 300 -24.55 -8.37 -10.20
N PRO A 301 -23.31 -8.39 -10.69
CA PRO A 301 -22.59 -9.62 -10.96
C PRO A 301 -22.12 -10.30 -9.66
N GLY A 302 -22.42 -11.60 -9.54
CA GLY A 302 -21.73 -12.53 -8.64
C GLY A 302 -22.12 -12.49 -7.17
N ASP A 303 -23.18 -11.80 -6.77
CA ASP A 303 -23.52 -11.61 -5.37
C ASP A 303 -24.59 -12.58 -4.89
N TYR A 304 -24.47 -12.97 -3.62
CA TYR A 304 -25.42 -13.87 -2.96
C TYR A 304 -26.49 -13.06 -2.24
N PHE A 305 -27.75 -13.31 -2.56
CA PHE A 305 -28.87 -12.68 -1.91
C PHE A 305 -29.60 -13.70 -1.04
N TYR A 306 -29.87 -13.31 0.23
CA TYR A 306 -30.70 -14.09 1.11
C TYR A 306 -32.13 -13.55 1.03
N SER A 307 -33.10 -14.41 0.71
CA SER A 307 -34.50 -14.08 0.85
C SER A 307 -35.00 -14.57 2.22
N PRO A 308 -35.76 -13.78 2.97
CA PRO A 308 -36.42 -14.31 4.17
C PRO A 308 -37.33 -15.46 3.78
N MET A 309 -37.16 -16.62 4.46
CA MET A 309 -37.93 -17.84 4.14
C MET A 309 -39.40 -17.70 4.41
N GLN A 310 -39.75 -16.93 5.42
CA GLN A 310 -41.13 -16.70 5.83
C GLN A 310 -41.29 -15.23 6.25
N LEU A 311 -42.25 -14.60 5.60
CA LEU A 311 -42.74 -13.32 6.05
C LEU A 311 -44.00 -13.63 6.90
N GLN A 312 -43.89 -13.43 8.21
CA GLN A 312 -44.96 -13.69 9.15
C GLN A 312 -45.70 -12.40 9.54
N GLY A 313 -46.97 -12.51 9.76
CA GLY A 313 -47.82 -11.40 10.18
C GLY A 313 -48.66 -10.85 9.04
N ASN A 314 -49.41 -9.81 9.35
CA ASN A 314 -50.24 -9.09 8.38
C ASN A 314 -49.35 -8.11 7.58
N TRP A 315 -49.73 -7.93 6.32
CA TRP A 315 -49.10 -6.93 5.48
C TRP A 315 -49.84 -5.62 5.65
N GLU A 316 -49.14 -4.61 6.14
CA GLU A 316 -49.67 -3.25 6.33
C GLU A 316 -48.93 -2.29 5.39
N GLU A 317 -49.63 -1.22 4.99
CA GLU A 317 -48.98 -0.07 4.35
C GLU A 317 -48.00 0.54 5.35
N TYR A 318 -46.75 0.73 4.95
CA TYR A 318 -45.78 1.35 5.84
C TYR A 318 -45.73 2.87 5.62
N ASP A 319 -45.51 3.59 6.72
CA ASP A 319 -45.39 5.03 6.71
C ASP A 319 -44.14 5.44 5.90
N GLU A 320 -44.28 6.34 4.94
CA GLU A 320 -43.22 6.87 4.10
C GLU A 320 -42.01 7.41 4.89
N THR A 321 -42.22 7.80 6.15
CA THR A 321 -41.17 8.29 7.05
C THR A 321 -40.23 7.20 7.53
N ILE A 322 -40.53 5.91 7.38
CA ILE A 322 -39.72 4.78 7.82
C ILE A 322 -38.73 4.33 6.71
N CYS A 323 -38.91 4.78 5.50
CA CYS A 323 -38.12 4.35 4.33
C CYS A 323 -36.80 5.10 4.09
N SER A 324 -36.33 5.93 4.99
CA SER A 324 -35.00 6.55 4.90
C SER A 324 -33.97 5.67 5.54
N VAL A 325 -33.40 4.74 4.79
CA VAL A 325 -32.16 4.03 5.14
C VAL A 325 -31.00 4.63 4.37
#